data_ddae215ef955ff63ad82d85240aa759c
#
_entry.id   ddae215ef955ff63ad82d85240aa759c
#
_cell.length_a   1.000
_cell.length_b   1.000
_cell.length_c   1.000
_cell.angle_alpha   90.00
_cell.angle_beta   90.00
_cell.angle_gamma   90.00
#
_symmetry.space_group_name_H-M   'P 1'
#
loop_
_entity.id
_entity.type
_entity.pdbx_description
1 polymer ?
#
loop_
_entity_poly.entity_id
_entity_poly.type
_entity_poly.pdbx_seq_one_letter_code
_entity_poly.pdbx_strand_id
1 'polypeptide(L)'
;LKNWEYLYYMNTGTSHSITLGATLARSSIDNPIYTRRGSQFSLSVQLTPPYSAFDKKDYKALRDANTVASKKEMYKWIEYYKIKFKSKTYTPLTPVENQYTLVLMTRADFGLLGSYNKYKKSPFGTFDVGGDGMTGYSSYATESIALRGYENSSLTPYGKEGYAYARLGIELRYPLMLETSTNIYVLGFLEAGN
;
A
#
# COMPACT_ATOMS: atom_id res chain seq x y z
N LEU A 1 -10.84 6.85 -15.84
CA LEU A 1 -12.10 6.67 -15.09
C LEU A 1 -13.18 7.53 -15.76
N LYS A 2 -14.21 6.87 -16.28
CA LYS A 2 -15.38 7.54 -16.87
C LYS A 2 -16.57 7.33 -15.94
N ASN A 3 -17.38 8.38 -15.75
CA ASN A 3 -18.68 8.34 -15.06
C ASN A 3 -18.63 7.65 -13.69
N TRP A 4 -17.77 8.15 -12.81
CA TRP A 4 -17.82 7.74 -11.42
C TRP A 4 -18.80 8.61 -10.65
N GLU A 5 -19.74 7.94 -9.98
CA GLU A 5 -20.75 8.53 -9.11
C GLU A 5 -20.38 8.23 -7.65
N TYR A 6 -20.73 9.15 -6.75
CA TYR A 6 -20.55 9.01 -5.30
C TYR A 6 -19.09 8.96 -4.82
N LEU A 7 -18.19 9.69 -5.45
CA LEU A 7 -16.96 10.04 -4.79
C LEU A 7 -17.26 10.94 -3.60
N TYR A 8 -16.63 10.64 -2.48
CA TYR A 8 -16.73 11.43 -1.26
C TYR A 8 -16.47 12.93 -1.51
N TYR A 9 -15.74 13.23 -2.56
CA TYR A 9 -15.35 14.59 -2.97
C TYR A 9 -16.14 15.15 -4.16
N MET A 10 -16.78 14.29 -4.95
CA MET A 10 -17.48 14.71 -6.15
C MET A 10 -18.66 13.78 -6.46
N ASN A 11 -19.81 14.36 -6.81
CA ASN A 11 -20.99 13.57 -7.12
C ASN A 11 -20.91 12.91 -8.49
N THR A 12 -20.33 13.58 -9.49
CA THR A 12 -20.11 13.07 -10.85
C THR A 12 -18.90 13.74 -11.49
N GLY A 13 -18.19 13.05 -12.34
CA GLY A 13 -17.08 13.67 -13.09
C GLY A 13 -16.34 12.71 -14.02
N THR A 14 -15.34 13.26 -14.70
CA THR A 14 -14.38 12.52 -15.52
C THR A 14 -12.98 12.98 -15.13
N SER A 15 -12.11 12.04 -14.80
CA SER A 15 -10.72 12.31 -14.45
C SER A 15 -9.78 11.59 -15.40
N HIS A 16 -8.66 12.22 -15.70
CA HIS A 16 -7.58 11.67 -16.50
C HIS A 16 -6.37 11.47 -15.61
N SER A 17 -5.70 10.33 -15.75
CA SER A 17 -4.45 10.03 -15.05
C SER A 17 -3.47 9.40 -16.02
N ILE A 18 -2.26 9.93 -16.05
CA ILE A 18 -1.12 9.31 -16.72
C ILE A 18 -0.10 9.04 -15.62
N THR A 19 0.27 7.78 -15.45
CA THR A 19 1.19 7.38 -14.37
C THR A 19 2.39 6.68 -14.96
N LEU A 20 3.57 7.13 -14.59
CA LEU A 20 4.85 6.45 -14.83
C LEU A 20 5.26 5.74 -13.54
N GLY A 21 5.53 4.44 -13.64
CA GLY A 21 5.94 3.64 -12.50
C GLY A 21 7.24 2.91 -12.76
N ALA A 22 8.08 2.82 -11.72
CA ALA A 22 9.27 1.99 -11.70
C ALA A 22 9.32 1.19 -10.39
N THR A 23 9.76 -0.06 -10.48
CA THR A 23 9.93 -0.92 -9.30
C THR A 23 11.30 -1.58 -9.34
N LEU A 24 12.06 -1.38 -8.27
CA LEU A 24 13.28 -2.10 -8.00
C LEU A 24 12.97 -3.19 -6.99
N ALA A 25 13.21 -4.45 -7.34
CA ALA A 25 12.97 -5.58 -6.45
C ALA A 25 14.17 -6.53 -6.45
N ARG A 26 14.45 -7.10 -5.27
CA ARG A 26 15.45 -8.15 -5.09
C ARG A 26 14.86 -9.24 -4.20
N SER A 27 15.11 -10.50 -4.56
CA SER A 27 14.78 -11.65 -3.75
C SER A 27 16.02 -12.57 -3.67
N SER A 28 16.40 -12.96 -2.46
CA SER A 28 17.50 -13.88 -2.18
C SER A 28 17.08 -14.99 -1.20
N ILE A 29 15.83 -15.41 -1.29
CA ILE A 29 15.26 -16.48 -0.45
C ILE A 29 15.67 -17.85 -0.96
N ASP A 30 15.87 -18.80 -0.03
CA ASP A 30 16.25 -20.18 -0.34
C ASP A 30 15.08 -21.05 -0.81
N ASN A 31 13.87 -20.83 -0.30
CA ASN A 31 12.68 -21.60 -0.65
C ASN A 31 11.44 -20.70 -0.61
N PRO A 32 10.58 -20.70 -1.64
CA PRO A 32 9.39 -19.85 -1.69
C PRO A 32 8.27 -20.31 -0.75
N ILE A 33 8.19 -21.59 -0.40
CA ILE A 33 7.11 -22.14 0.44
C ILE A 33 7.44 -21.97 1.92
N TYR A 34 8.57 -22.54 2.35
CA TYR A 34 9.09 -22.36 3.70
C TYR A 34 10.50 -21.78 3.63
N THR A 35 10.56 -20.46 3.63
CA THR A 35 11.82 -19.73 3.59
C THR A 35 12.52 -19.83 4.94
N ARG A 36 13.76 -20.37 4.94
CA ARG A 36 14.60 -20.50 6.14
C ARG A 36 15.58 -19.35 6.28
N ARG A 37 16.09 -18.83 5.17
CA ARG A 37 17.04 -17.72 5.15
C ARG A 37 16.89 -16.85 3.91
N GLY A 38 17.37 -15.62 4.03
CA GLY A 38 17.42 -14.70 2.92
C GLY A 38 16.54 -13.47 3.15
N SER A 39 16.46 -12.65 2.14
CA SER A 39 15.67 -11.42 2.20
C SER A 39 14.98 -11.12 0.87
N GLN A 40 13.89 -10.41 0.98
CA GLN A 40 13.17 -9.83 -0.15
C GLN A 40 12.94 -8.36 0.13
N PHE A 41 13.20 -7.51 -0.84
CA PHE A 41 12.76 -6.13 -0.76
C PHE A 41 12.23 -5.65 -2.11
N SER A 42 11.35 -4.67 -2.06
CA SER A 42 10.90 -3.95 -3.24
C SER A 42 10.69 -2.48 -2.91
N LEU A 43 11.15 -1.63 -3.81
CA LEU A 43 10.91 -0.20 -3.80
C LEU A 43 10.16 0.16 -5.07
N SER A 44 8.93 0.63 -4.94
CA SER A 44 8.09 1.08 -6.05
C SER A 44 7.90 2.58 -5.97
N VAL A 45 8.12 3.25 -7.08
CA VAL A 45 7.87 4.69 -7.25
C VAL A 45 6.91 4.88 -8.40
N GLN A 46 5.84 5.62 -8.17
CA GLN A 46 4.86 6.01 -9.17
C GLN A 46 4.75 7.52 -9.20
N LEU A 47 4.83 8.10 -10.36
CA LEU A 47 4.79 9.55 -10.57
C LEU A 47 3.76 9.87 -11.64
N THR A 48 2.99 10.91 -11.41
CA THR A 48 2.18 11.55 -12.45
C THR A 48 2.82 12.88 -12.83
N PRO A 49 2.55 13.42 -14.02
CA PRO A 49 3.00 14.77 -14.35
C PRO A 49 2.41 15.80 -13.38
N PRO A 50 3.19 16.81 -12.96
CA PRO A 50 2.73 17.87 -12.06
C PRO A 50 1.91 18.91 -12.84
N TYR A 51 0.70 18.56 -13.23
CA TYR A 51 -0.18 19.41 -14.05
C TYR A 51 -0.43 20.78 -13.41
N SER A 52 -0.54 20.83 -12.07
CA SER A 52 -0.73 22.08 -11.34
C SER A 52 0.42 23.08 -11.47
N ALA A 53 1.61 22.62 -11.86
CA ALA A 53 2.74 23.50 -12.11
C ALA A 53 2.67 24.21 -13.48
N PHE A 54 1.89 23.66 -14.41
CA PHE A 54 1.84 24.15 -15.79
C PHE A 54 0.57 24.94 -16.12
N ASP A 55 -0.56 24.66 -15.44
CA ASP A 55 -1.87 25.21 -15.82
C ASP A 55 -2.20 26.56 -15.16
N LYS A 56 -1.32 27.14 -14.35
CA LYS A 56 -1.42 28.44 -13.70
C LYS A 56 -2.76 28.73 -12.97
N LYS A 57 -3.50 27.68 -12.56
CA LYS A 57 -4.77 27.81 -11.84
C LYS A 57 -4.55 28.09 -10.36
N ASP A 58 -5.45 28.88 -9.77
CA ASP A 58 -5.47 29.07 -8.31
C ASP A 58 -6.19 27.89 -7.63
N TYR A 59 -5.43 26.85 -7.30
CA TYR A 59 -5.93 25.67 -6.60
C TYR A 59 -6.40 25.96 -5.17
N LYS A 60 -5.93 27.04 -4.55
CA LYS A 60 -6.43 27.49 -3.25
C LYS A 60 -7.86 27.97 -3.37
N ALA A 61 -8.15 28.86 -4.32
CA ALA A 61 -9.49 29.36 -4.57
C ALA A 61 -10.45 28.24 -4.97
N LEU A 62 -10.02 27.30 -5.83
CA LEU A 62 -10.81 26.14 -6.22
C LEU A 62 -11.16 25.23 -5.03
N ARG A 63 -10.22 25.01 -4.12
CA ARG A 63 -10.44 24.23 -2.90
C ARG A 63 -11.41 24.94 -1.96
N ASP A 64 -11.21 26.23 -1.74
CA ASP A 64 -11.96 27.01 -0.78
C ASP A 64 -13.42 27.24 -1.27
N ALA A 65 -13.64 27.30 -2.58
CA ALA A 65 -14.97 27.33 -3.18
C ALA A 65 -15.80 26.07 -2.90
N ASN A 66 -15.16 24.89 -2.79
CA ASN A 66 -15.77 23.60 -2.43
C ASN A 66 -17.06 23.24 -3.18
N THR A 67 -17.24 23.74 -4.39
CA THR A 67 -18.40 23.45 -5.25
C THR A 67 -18.14 22.22 -6.11
N VAL A 68 -19.21 21.61 -6.65
CA VAL A 68 -19.08 20.49 -7.60
C VAL A 68 -18.27 20.91 -8.84
N ALA A 69 -18.49 22.13 -9.32
CA ALA A 69 -17.76 22.66 -10.48
C ALA A 69 -16.26 22.84 -10.19
N SER A 70 -15.91 23.41 -9.03
CA SER A 70 -14.50 23.57 -8.62
C SER A 70 -13.80 22.23 -8.43
N LYS A 71 -14.48 21.23 -7.88
CA LYS A 71 -13.93 19.87 -7.73
C LYS A 71 -13.72 19.18 -9.07
N LYS A 72 -14.67 19.31 -10.02
CA LYS A 72 -14.50 18.78 -11.39
C LYS A 72 -13.29 19.38 -12.08
N GLU A 73 -13.10 20.70 -11.94
CA GLU A 73 -11.97 21.40 -12.53
C GLU A 73 -10.65 21.00 -11.85
N MET A 74 -10.62 20.89 -10.52
CA MET A 74 -9.47 20.51 -9.73
C MET A 74 -8.97 19.11 -10.08
N TYR A 75 -9.89 18.12 -10.20
CA TYR A 75 -9.57 16.72 -10.38
C TYR A 75 -9.70 16.22 -11.83
N LYS A 76 -9.83 17.12 -12.79
CA LYS A 76 -9.80 16.79 -14.22
C LYS A 76 -8.54 16.03 -14.61
N TRP A 77 -7.40 16.45 -14.10
CA TRP A 77 -6.11 15.78 -14.21
C TRP A 77 -5.62 15.40 -12.83
N ILE A 78 -5.48 14.09 -12.59
CA ILE A 78 -4.99 13.58 -11.32
C ILE A 78 -3.47 13.70 -11.28
N GLU A 79 -2.96 14.21 -10.17
CA GLU A 79 -1.53 14.32 -9.93
C GLU A 79 -1.17 13.84 -8.52
N TYR A 80 -0.12 13.04 -8.45
CA TYR A 80 0.48 12.55 -7.20
C TYR A 80 1.86 11.94 -7.45
N TYR A 81 2.60 11.76 -6.40
CA TYR A 81 3.69 10.80 -6.35
C TYR A 81 3.42 9.78 -5.26
N LYS A 82 3.71 8.50 -5.54
CA LYS A 82 3.49 7.40 -4.62
C LYS A 82 4.78 6.60 -4.49
N ILE A 83 5.23 6.41 -3.27
CA ILE A 83 6.44 5.65 -2.95
C ILE A 83 6.03 4.52 -2.02
N LYS A 84 6.43 3.30 -2.34
CA LYS A 84 6.21 2.13 -1.50
C LYS A 84 7.50 1.37 -1.31
N PHE A 85 7.79 1.03 -0.09
CA PHE A 85 8.89 0.15 0.29
C PHE A 85 8.34 -1.05 1.04
N LYS A 86 8.74 -2.25 0.65
CA LYS A 86 8.41 -3.51 1.33
C LYS A 86 9.66 -4.31 1.51
N SER A 87 9.87 -4.80 2.72
CA SER A 87 11.01 -5.65 3.08
C SER A 87 10.55 -6.82 3.93
N LYS A 88 11.11 -8.00 3.66
CA LYS A 88 11.00 -9.20 4.50
C LYS A 88 12.39 -9.81 4.65
N THR A 89 12.76 -10.16 5.86
CA THR A 89 14.02 -10.84 6.13
C THR A 89 13.76 -12.10 6.94
N TYR A 90 14.41 -13.18 6.58
CA TYR A 90 14.30 -14.49 7.22
C TYR A 90 15.66 -14.86 7.82
N THR A 91 15.66 -15.00 9.13
CA THR A 91 16.86 -15.33 9.91
C THR A 91 16.66 -16.68 10.58
N PRO A 92 17.43 -17.70 10.25
CA PRO A 92 17.38 -18.98 10.94
C PRO A 92 17.92 -18.81 12.36
N LEU A 93 17.18 -19.28 13.34
CA LEU A 93 17.59 -19.29 14.75
C LEU A 93 18.23 -20.62 15.17
N THR A 94 18.05 -21.66 14.35
CA THR A 94 18.69 -22.98 14.52
C THR A 94 19.43 -23.35 13.23
N PRO A 95 20.36 -24.31 13.26
CA PRO A 95 21.12 -24.70 12.06
C PRO A 95 20.23 -25.03 10.87
N VAL A 96 20.53 -24.46 9.71
CA VAL A 96 19.73 -24.59 8.47
C VAL A 96 19.77 -26.02 7.89
N GLU A 97 20.78 -26.78 8.22
CA GLU A 97 20.94 -28.19 7.83
C GLU A 97 19.86 -29.07 8.45
N ASN A 98 19.26 -28.62 9.53
CA ASN A 98 18.17 -29.33 10.18
C ASN A 98 16.85 -29.10 9.43
N GLN A 99 16.10 -30.16 9.13
CA GLN A 99 14.79 -30.10 8.52
C GLN A 99 13.81 -29.23 9.32
N TYR A 100 13.96 -29.15 10.62
CA TYR A 100 13.13 -28.42 11.58
C TYR A 100 13.75 -27.08 12.01
N THR A 101 14.18 -26.29 11.06
CA THR A 101 14.79 -24.97 11.32
C THR A 101 13.75 -23.98 11.86
N LEU A 102 14.01 -23.45 13.05
CA LEU A 102 13.25 -22.33 13.61
C LEU A 102 13.67 -21.04 12.91
N VAL A 103 12.71 -20.29 12.40
CA VAL A 103 12.96 -19.10 11.59
C VAL A 103 12.28 -17.86 12.19
N LEU A 104 13.04 -16.79 12.34
CA LEU A 104 12.53 -15.46 12.63
C LEU A 104 12.33 -14.72 11.31
N MET A 105 11.09 -14.38 10.97
CA MET A 105 10.77 -13.48 9.86
C MET A 105 10.50 -12.09 10.41
N THR A 106 11.13 -11.08 9.83
CA THR A 106 10.84 -9.67 10.10
C THR A 106 10.32 -9.02 8.84
N ARG A 107 9.33 -8.12 9.01
CA ARG A 107 8.70 -7.37 7.92
C ARG A 107 8.70 -5.88 8.25
N ALA A 108 8.97 -5.07 7.23
CA ALA A 108 8.81 -3.62 7.28
C ALA A 108 8.24 -3.14 5.95
N ASP A 109 7.02 -2.59 5.98
CA ASP A 109 6.35 -2.04 4.81
C ASP A 109 6.00 -0.58 5.09
N PHE A 110 6.32 0.29 4.14
CA PHE A 110 6.03 1.73 4.20
C PHE A 110 5.42 2.20 2.90
N GLY A 111 4.49 3.11 2.97
CA GLY A 111 3.93 3.78 1.80
C GLY A 111 3.68 5.24 2.06
N LEU A 112 3.89 6.04 1.03
CA LEU A 112 3.64 7.47 1.03
C LEU A 112 3.00 7.87 -0.29
N LEU A 113 1.88 8.58 -0.19
CA LEU A 113 1.22 9.26 -1.29
C LEU A 113 1.32 10.77 -1.06
N GLY A 114 2.07 11.44 -1.91
CA GLY A 114 2.24 12.89 -1.82
C GLY A 114 1.62 13.63 -3.00
N SER A 115 1.46 14.94 -2.84
CA SER A 115 0.94 15.84 -3.88
C SER A 115 1.98 16.90 -4.20
N TYR A 116 2.09 17.29 -5.45
CA TYR A 116 2.98 18.39 -5.87
C TYR A 116 2.44 19.75 -5.43
N ASN A 117 1.12 19.87 -5.33
CA ASN A 117 0.46 21.08 -4.84
C ASN A 117 -0.27 20.80 -3.53
N LYS A 118 0.03 21.57 -2.49
CA LYS A 118 -0.56 21.42 -1.14
C LYS A 118 -2.09 21.59 -1.09
N TYR A 119 -2.66 22.26 -2.07
CA TYR A 119 -4.10 22.51 -2.17
C TYR A 119 -4.82 21.47 -3.02
N LYS A 120 -4.08 20.63 -3.79
CA LYS A 120 -4.61 19.59 -4.67
C LYS A 120 -4.12 18.21 -4.25
N LYS A 121 -4.70 17.69 -3.18
CA LYS A 121 -4.41 16.31 -2.76
C LYS A 121 -5.20 15.33 -3.63
N SER A 122 -4.54 14.25 -4.08
CA SER A 122 -5.23 13.22 -4.85
C SER A 122 -6.23 12.46 -3.99
N PRO A 123 -7.48 12.30 -4.41
CA PRO A 123 -8.44 11.40 -3.77
C PRO A 123 -8.25 9.94 -4.20
N PHE A 124 -7.32 9.68 -5.13
CA PHE A 124 -7.06 8.35 -5.69
C PHE A 124 -5.72 7.80 -5.24
N GLY A 125 -5.64 6.49 -5.13
CA GLY A 125 -4.41 5.79 -4.79
C GLY A 125 -4.02 5.83 -3.32
N THR A 126 -4.93 6.24 -2.46
CA THR A 126 -4.79 6.28 -0.99
C THR A 126 -4.62 4.89 -0.39
N PHE A 127 -4.28 4.84 0.88
CA PHE A 127 -4.09 3.59 1.61
C PHE A 127 -5.23 3.38 2.60
N ASP A 128 -5.60 2.12 2.77
CA ASP A 128 -6.56 1.66 3.75
C ASP A 128 -5.93 0.54 4.57
N VAL A 129 -5.76 0.76 5.87
CA VAL A 129 -5.03 -0.14 6.76
C VAL A 129 -6.00 -0.92 7.65
N GLY A 130 -5.81 -2.21 7.67
CA GLY A 130 -6.60 -3.16 8.46
C GLY A 130 -7.05 -4.37 7.66
N GLY A 131 -7.48 -5.42 8.35
CA GLY A 131 -8.07 -6.60 7.78
C GLY A 131 -7.11 -7.54 7.05
N ASP A 132 -7.65 -8.26 6.09
CA ASP A 132 -6.97 -9.32 5.33
C ASP A 132 -6.15 -8.82 4.14
N GLY A 133 -6.28 -7.53 3.77
CA GLY A 133 -5.61 -6.94 2.61
C GLY A 133 -6.27 -7.28 1.28
N MET A 134 -7.41 -7.94 1.31
CA MET A 134 -8.21 -8.13 0.11
C MET A 134 -8.88 -6.80 -0.23
N THR A 135 -8.60 -6.32 -1.43
CA THR A 135 -9.25 -5.11 -1.93
C THR A 135 -10.70 -5.47 -2.23
N GLY A 136 -11.62 -5.02 -1.41
CA GLY A 136 -13.03 -4.99 -1.75
C GLY A 136 -13.28 -4.07 -2.96
N TYR A 137 -14.50 -3.74 -3.24
CA TYR A 137 -14.85 -2.79 -4.28
C TYR A 137 -14.30 -1.40 -3.95
N SER A 138 -13.07 -1.11 -4.37
CA SER A 138 -12.49 0.22 -4.29
C SER A 138 -12.57 0.91 -5.63
N SER A 139 -13.54 1.80 -5.79
CA SER A 139 -13.71 2.62 -7.00
C SER A 139 -12.58 3.66 -7.18
N TYR A 140 -11.72 3.82 -6.17
CA TYR A 140 -10.78 4.95 -6.05
C TYR A 140 -9.32 4.53 -6.13
N ALA A 141 -9.06 3.29 -6.54
CA ALA A 141 -7.72 2.72 -6.53
C ALA A 141 -7.04 2.78 -5.14
N THR A 142 -7.83 2.75 -4.07
CA THR A 142 -7.36 2.63 -2.70
C THR A 142 -6.69 1.26 -2.52
N GLU A 143 -5.51 1.26 -1.95
CA GLU A 143 -4.73 0.05 -1.71
C GLU A 143 -4.96 -0.43 -0.27
N SER A 144 -5.55 -1.61 -0.12
CA SER A 144 -5.74 -2.23 1.20
C SER A 144 -4.45 -2.83 1.71
N ILE A 145 -4.08 -2.47 2.91
CA ILE A 145 -2.88 -2.93 3.60
C ILE A 145 -3.31 -3.85 4.73
N ALA A 146 -3.04 -5.15 4.57
CA ALA A 146 -3.39 -6.14 5.58
C ALA A 146 -2.71 -5.85 6.92
N LEU A 147 -3.47 -5.97 8.00
CA LEU A 147 -2.95 -5.96 9.36
C LEU A 147 -3.75 -6.95 10.19
N ARG A 148 -3.13 -8.04 10.59
CA ARG A 148 -3.78 -9.13 11.31
C ARG A 148 -4.26 -8.67 12.69
N GLY A 149 -5.45 -9.12 13.10
CA GLY A 149 -6.06 -8.73 14.35
C GLY A 149 -6.93 -7.45 14.28
N TYR A 150 -7.02 -6.84 13.11
CA TYR A 150 -7.86 -5.67 12.86
C TYR A 150 -8.90 -5.97 11.78
N GLU A 151 -10.07 -5.37 11.90
CA GLU A 151 -11.10 -5.42 10.86
C GLU A 151 -10.67 -4.59 9.64
N ASN A 152 -11.27 -4.86 8.48
CA ASN A 152 -11.04 -4.08 7.27
C ASN A 152 -11.36 -2.61 7.53
N SER A 153 -10.47 -1.73 7.08
CA SER A 153 -10.60 -0.26 7.20
C SER A 153 -10.68 0.28 8.64
N SER A 154 -10.39 -0.53 9.65
CA SER A 154 -10.56 -0.12 11.04
C SER A 154 -9.58 0.95 11.50
N LEU A 155 -8.41 1.03 10.88
CA LEU A 155 -7.37 2.03 11.18
C LEU A 155 -7.43 3.24 10.24
N THR A 156 -8.25 3.19 9.22
CA THR A 156 -8.49 4.30 8.31
C THR A 156 -9.93 4.78 8.48
N PRO A 157 -10.18 5.79 9.31
CA PRO A 157 -11.54 6.25 9.59
C PRO A 157 -12.29 6.60 8.30
N TYR A 158 -13.56 6.19 8.24
CA TYR A 158 -14.41 6.41 7.08
C TYR A 158 -14.38 7.88 6.62
N GLY A 159 -14.09 8.09 5.35
CA GLY A 159 -13.95 9.42 4.75
C GLY A 159 -12.63 10.12 5.02
N LYS A 160 -11.66 9.45 5.62
CA LYS A 160 -10.29 9.96 5.82
C LYS A 160 -9.32 8.97 5.19
N GLU A 161 -9.01 9.16 3.94
CA GLU A 161 -8.05 8.33 3.23
C GLU A 161 -6.64 8.51 3.80
N GLY A 162 -5.93 7.39 3.95
CA GLY A 162 -4.54 7.37 4.37
C GLY A 162 -3.60 7.82 3.25
N TYR A 163 -2.78 8.84 3.51
CA TYR A 163 -1.72 9.27 2.59
C TYR A 163 -0.37 8.66 2.91
N ALA A 164 -0.24 8.06 4.06
CA ALA A 164 0.95 7.32 4.45
C ALA A 164 0.55 6.13 5.32
N TYR A 165 1.32 5.05 5.25
CA TYR A 165 1.20 3.96 6.19
C TYR A 165 2.58 3.42 6.56
N ALA A 166 2.63 2.81 7.73
CA ALA A 166 3.75 2.00 8.18
C ALA A 166 3.21 0.69 8.75
N ARG A 167 3.82 -0.44 8.38
CA ARG A 167 3.52 -1.75 8.96
C ARG A 167 4.82 -2.46 9.30
N LEU A 168 4.93 -2.89 10.53
CA LEU A 168 6.03 -3.70 11.04
C LEU A 168 5.48 -5.04 11.51
N GLY A 169 6.23 -6.10 11.32
CA GLY A 169 5.82 -7.43 11.74
C GLY A 169 7.02 -8.31 12.09
N ILE A 170 6.80 -9.17 13.06
CA ILE A 170 7.73 -10.21 13.46
C ILE A 170 6.95 -11.52 13.50
N GLU A 171 7.50 -12.57 12.90
CA GLU A 171 6.94 -13.91 12.96
C GLU A 171 8.02 -14.91 13.38
N LEU A 172 7.69 -15.76 14.34
CA LEU A 172 8.48 -16.93 14.68
C LEU A 172 7.80 -18.15 14.04
N ARG A 173 8.52 -18.84 13.18
CA ARG A 173 8.01 -19.95 12.37
C ARG A 173 8.73 -21.24 12.70
N TYR A 174 7.98 -22.32 12.95
CA TYR A 174 8.52 -23.65 13.19
C TYR A 174 7.84 -24.69 12.32
N PRO A 175 8.58 -25.46 11.50
CA PRO A 175 7.99 -26.47 10.63
C PRO A 175 7.65 -27.73 11.44
N LEU A 176 6.48 -28.29 11.17
CA LEU A 176 6.05 -29.58 11.70
C LEU A 176 6.26 -30.69 10.68
N MET A 177 6.05 -30.39 9.40
CA MET A 177 6.20 -31.31 8.28
C MET A 177 6.54 -30.51 7.03
N LEU A 178 7.63 -30.86 6.36
CA LEU A 178 8.04 -30.27 5.08
C LEU A 178 8.28 -31.39 4.08
N GLU A 179 7.23 -31.84 3.42
CA GLU A 179 7.26 -32.86 2.38
C GLU A 179 6.91 -32.27 1.02
N THR A 180 7.21 -33.01 -0.05
CA THR A 180 6.96 -32.54 -1.42
C THR A 180 5.49 -32.23 -1.68
N SER A 181 4.57 -32.97 -1.06
CA SER A 181 3.12 -32.83 -1.23
C SER A 181 2.44 -32.02 -0.13
N THR A 182 3.08 -31.89 1.04
CA THR A 182 2.43 -31.29 2.21
C THR A 182 3.44 -30.51 3.03
N ASN A 183 3.11 -29.25 3.32
CA ASN A 183 3.91 -28.40 4.18
C ASN A 183 3.04 -27.89 5.33
N ILE A 184 3.39 -28.29 6.55
CA ILE A 184 2.70 -27.89 7.77
C ILE A 184 3.71 -27.19 8.67
N TYR A 185 3.41 -25.97 9.10
CA TYR A 185 4.21 -25.23 10.05
C TYR A 185 3.32 -24.42 10.98
N VAL A 186 3.78 -24.16 12.17
CA VAL A 186 3.16 -23.25 13.12
C VAL A 186 3.89 -21.91 13.11
N LEU A 187 3.18 -20.85 13.39
CA LEU A 187 3.76 -19.54 13.51
C LEU A 187 3.10 -18.73 14.65
N GLY A 188 3.93 -17.99 15.37
CA GLY A 188 3.50 -16.92 16.27
C GLY A 188 3.91 -15.59 15.67
N PHE A 189 3.08 -14.57 15.79
CA PHE A 189 3.38 -13.28 15.20
C PHE A 189 2.97 -12.10 16.08
N LEU A 190 3.67 -10.98 15.86
CA LEU A 190 3.32 -9.65 16.34
C LEU A 190 3.34 -8.71 15.15
N GLU A 191 2.27 -7.94 14.98
CA GLU A 191 2.18 -6.90 13.94
C GLU A 191 1.76 -5.57 14.55
N ALA A 192 2.34 -4.49 14.04
CA ALA A 192 1.98 -3.13 14.37
C ALA A 192 1.89 -2.30 13.08
N GLY A 193 0.93 -1.41 13.01
CA GLY A 193 0.76 -0.56 11.84
C GLY A 193 -0.18 0.61 12.08
N ASN A 194 -0.05 1.61 11.22
CA ASN A 194 -0.90 2.79 11.17
C ASN A 194 -0.89 3.38 9.76
#